data_ac21f39d4c8dbde958671f434ae76549
#
_entry.id   ac21f39d4c8dbde958671f434ae76549
#
_cell.length_a   1.000
_cell.length_b   1.000
_cell.length_c   1.000
_cell.angle_alpha   90.00
_cell.angle_beta   90.00
_cell.angle_gamma   90.00
#
_symmetry.space_group_name_H-M   'P 1'
#
loop_
_entity.id
_entity.type
_entity.pdbx_description
1 polymer ?
#
loop_
_entity_poly.entity_id
_entity_poly.type
_entity_poly.pdbx_seq_one_letter_code
_entity_poly.pdbx_strand_id
1 'polypeptide(L)'
;LMGGLAGGSERVYLHEEGITLERLNDDVKWVRSSFAAGRSLFLAVRNERANEYYTTDVIARLLQAEAAGLYDVRQGVLGHQQQGGSPSPFDRLMATRLAGHALEKIADQFAVGSDGSYLVGLAGAKINDVPIETMMTLMDRTYRRPRQQWWLQLREVVRAVAEEP
;
A
#
# COMPACT_ATOMS: atom_id res chain seq x y z
N LEU A 1 -1.62 -2.80 0.91
CA LEU A 1 -1.81 -4.06 1.63
C LEU A 1 -1.73 -3.84 3.13
N MET A 2 -0.60 -3.33 3.67
CA MET A 2 -0.40 -3.15 5.11
C MET A 2 -1.46 -2.25 5.75
N GLY A 3 -1.82 -1.13 5.11
CA GLY A 3 -2.90 -0.25 5.60
C GLY A 3 -4.27 -0.94 5.62
N GLY A 4 -4.55 -1.79 4.63
CA GLY A 4 -5.78 -2.60 4.62
C GLY A 4 -5.79 -3.62 5.76
N LEU A 5 -4.68 -4.36 5.94
CA LEU A 5 -4.55 -5.31 7.03
C LEU A 5 -4.68 -4.64 8.40
N ALA A 6 -3.98 -3.51 8.61
CA ALA A 6 -4.05 -2.76 9.86
C ALA A 6 -5.44 -2.17 10.13
N GLY A 7 -6.21 -1.86 9.09
CA GLY A 7 -7.59 -1.38 9.19
C GLY A 7 -8.64 -2.49 9.24
N GLY A 8 -8.23 -3.78 9.21
CA GLY A 8 -9.16 -4.91 9.23
C GLY A 8 -9.98 -5.05 7.96
N SER A 9 -9.42 -4.66 6.79
CA SER A 9 -10.17 -4.74 5.53
C SER A 9 -10.24 -6.17 4.99
N GLU A 10 -11.42 -6.58 4.57
CA GLU A 10 -11.67 -7.89 3.95
C GLU A 10 -11.22 -7.94 2.49
N ARG A 11 -11.10 -6.79 1.84
CA ARG A 11 -10.62 -6.73 0.44
C ARG A 11 -9.59 -5.63 0.26
N VAL A 12 -8.48 -6.00 -0.39
CA VAL A 12 -7.44 -5.05 -0.79
C VAL A 12 -7.17 -5.20 -2.27
N TYR A 13 -7.40 -4.14 -3.03
CA TYR A 13 -7.12 -4.10 -4.47
C TYR A 13 -5.80 -3.40 -4.72
N LEU A 14 -4.80 -4.15 -5.14
CA LEU A 14 -3.44 -3.68 -5.37
C LEU A 14 -3.20 -3.34 -6.83
N HIS A 15 -2.32 -2.35 -7.08
CA HIS A 15 -1.90 -1.98 -8.42
C HIS A 15 -1.25 -3.17 -9.17
N GLU A 16 -0.47 -3.96 -8.49
CA GLU A 16 0.28 -5.08 -9.03
C GLU A 16 -0.62 -6.24 -9.49
N GLU A 17 -1.83 -6.33 -8.97
CA GLU A 17 -2.80 -7.39 -9.31
C GLU A 17 -3.87 -6.91 -10.27
N GLY A 18 -4.15 -5.64 -10.24
CA GLY A 18 -5.29 -5.09 -10.94
C GLY A 18 -6.64 -5.50 -10.33
N ILE A 19 -7.69 -5.17 -11.06
CA ILE A 19 -9.08 -5.54 -10.74
C ILE A 19 -9.71 -6.09 -12.02
N THR A 20 -10.29 -7.27 -11.95
CA THR A 20 -11.07 -7.87 -13.04
C THR A 20 -12.55 -7.82 -12.74
N LEU A 21 -13.39 -7.90 -13.78
CA LEU A 21 -14.85 -7.99 -13.62
C LEU A 21 -15.25 -9.27 -12.89
N GLU A 22 -14.57 -10.38 -13.16
CA GLU A 22 -14.79 -11.66 -12.49
C GLU A 22 -14.60 -11.52 -10.98
N ARG A 23 -13.46 -10.94 -10.56
CA ARG A 23 -13.19 -10.68 -9.15
C ARG A 23 -14.24 -9.78 -8.51
N LEU A 24 -14.67 -8.71 -9.17
CA LEU A 24 -15.73 -7.84 -8.64
C LEU A 24 -17.05 -8.57 -8.47
N ASN A 25 -17.41 -9.43 -9.44
CA ASN A 25 -18.62 -10.24 -9.34
C ASN A 25 -18.57 -11.21 -8.16
N ASP A 26 -17.43 -11.84 -7.92
CA ASP A 26 -17.24 -12.73 -6.77
C ASP A 26 -17.25 -11.97 -5.44
N ASP A 27 -16.64 -10.79 -5.39
CA ASP A 27 -16.68 -9.92 -4.21
C ASP A 27 -18.11 -9.44 -3.91
N VAL A 28 -18.91 -9.10 -4.92
CA VAL A 28 -20.33 -8.75 -4.76
C VAL A 28 -21.14 -9.93 -4.17
N LYS A 29 -20.98 -11.14 -4.70
CA LYS A 29 -21.63 -12.34 -4.18
C LYS A 29 -21.24 -12.60 -2.73
N TRP A 30 -19.95 -12.52 -2.45
CA TRP A 30 -19.42 -12.73 -1.12
C TRP A 30 -19.96 -11.71 -0.11
N VAL A 31 -19.95 -10.42 -0.44
CA VAL A 31 -20.50 -9.35 0.42
C VAL A 31 -21.98 -9.61 0.71
N ARG A 32 -22.78 -9.87 -0.30
CA ARG A 32 -24.22 -10.16 -0.14
C ARG A 32 -24.47 -11.36 0.79
N SER A 33 -23.78 -12.48 0.54
CA SER A 33 -23.95 -13.68 1.38
C SER A 33 -23.49 -13.44 2.82
N SER A 34 -22.42 -12.71 3.02
CA SER A 34 -21.91 -12.37 4.35
C SER A 34 -22.87 -11.50 5.14
N PHE A 35 -23.44 -10.46 4.52
CA PHE A 35 -24.46 -9.63 5.18
C PHE A 35 -25.75 -10.38 5.43
N ALA A 36 -26.20 -11.24 4.51
CA ALA A 36 -27.34 -12.11 4.73
C ALA A 36 -27.11 -13.10 5.90
N ALA A 37 -25.85 -13.48 6.15
CA ALA A 37 -25.46 -14.32 7.28
C ALA A 37 -25.26 -13.54 8.60
N GLY A 38 -25.50 -12.21 8.62
CA GLY A 38 -25.46 -11.39 9.82
C GLY A 38 -24.18 -10.52 9.98
N ARG A 39 -23.30 -10.46 8.99
CA ARG A 39 -22.17 -9.53 9.01
C ARG A 39 -22.70 -8.08 9.00
N SER A 40 -22.09 -7.21 9.79
CA SER A 40 -22.51 -5.80 9.92
C SER A 40 -21.56 -4.80 9.30
N LEU A 41 -20.36 -5.24 8.89
CA LEU A 41 -19.32 -4.36 8.34
C LEU A 41 -18.56 -5.08 7.22
N PHE A 42 -18.25 -4.35 6.17
CA PHE A 42 -17.31 -4.73 5.12
C PHE A 42 -16.45 -3.52 4.76
N LEU A 43 -15.14 -3.69 4.77
CA LEU A 43 -14.19 -2.66 4.40
C LEU A 43 -13.35 -3.14 3.22
N ALA A 44 -13.36 -2.37 2.14
CA ALA A 44 -12.47 -2.57 1.01
C ALA A 44 -11.50 -1.39 0.88
N VAL A 45 -10.22 -1.67 0.69
CA VAL A 45 -9.19 -0.68 0.42
C VAL A 45 -8.69 -0.85 -1.00
N ARG A 46 -8.69 0.23 -1.76
CA ARG A 46 -8.27 0.23 -3.16
C ARG A 46 -7.10 1.16 -3.39
N ASN A 47 -6.06 0.68 -4.09
CA ASN A 47 -5.06 1.56 -4.68
C ASN A 47 -5.66 2.23 -5.93
N GLU A 48 -5.46 3.54 -6.10
CA GLU A 48 -6.03 4.29 -7.23
C GLU A 48 -5.60 3.76 -8.61
N ARG A 49 -4.44 3.13 -8.70
CA ARG A 49 -3.89 2.53 -9.93
C ARG A 49 -4.23 1.06 -10.11
N ALA A 50 -5.02 0.47 -9.22
CA ALA A 50 -5.39 -0.96 -9.34
C ALA A 50 -6.17 -1.24 -10.62
N ASN A 51 -6.98 -0.29 -11.09
CA ASN A 51 -7.63 -0.34 -12.40
C ASN A 51 -8.07 1.08 -12.80
N GLU A 52 -7.95 1.41 -14.08
CA GLU A 52 -8.30 2.72 -14.60
C GLU A 52 -9.82 2.92 -14.72
N TYR A 53 -10.56 1.86 -15.05
CA TYR A 53 -12.01 1.89 -15.27
C TYR A 53 -12.82 1.53 -14.02
N TYR A 54 -12.39 0.51 -13.27
CA TYR A 54 -13.04 0.11 -12.01
C TYR A 54 -12.56 1.03 -10.88
N THR A 55 -13.00 2.29 -10.96
CA THR A 55 -12.68 3.32 -9.96
C THR A 55 -13.40 3.04 -8.63
N THR A 56 -13.04 3.76 -7.58
CA THR A 56 -13.72 3.64 -6.28
C THR A 56 -15.21 3.93 -6.40
N ASP A 57 -15.58 4.93 -7.19
CA ASP A 57 -16.99 5.29 -7.45
C ASP A 57 -17.75 4.17 -8.20
N VAL A 58 -17.14 3.59 -9.24
CA VAL A 58 -17.75 2.49 -9.99
C VAL A 58 -17.99 1.28 -9.10
N ILE A 59 -16.99 0.91 -8.28
CA ILE A 59 -17.13 -0.24 -7.36
C ILE A 59 -18.18 0.06 -6.29
N ALA A 60 -18.21 1.26 -5.72
CA ALA A 60 -19.20 1.64 -4.72
C ALA A 60 -20.62 1.59 -5.30
N ARG A 61 -20.84 2.11 -6.51
CA ARG A 61 -22.15 2.04 -7.19
C ARG A 61 -22.56 0.61 -7.50
N LEU A 62 -21.63 -0.23 -7.95
CA LEU A 62 -21.89 -1.65 -8.20
C LEU A 62 -22.35 -2.35 -6.92
N LEU A 63 -21.60 -2.22 -5.84
CA LEU A 63 -21.95 -2.80 -4.55
C LEU A 63 -23.28 -2.27 -4.02
N GLN A 64 -23.57 -0.97 -4.16
CA GLN A 64 -24.85 -0.38 -3.76
C GLN A 64 -26.02 -0.90 -4.59
N ALA A 65 -25.85 -1.03 -5.92
CA ALA A 65 -26.88 -1.57 -6.80
C ALA A 65 -27.25 -3.02 -6.46
N GLU A 66 -26.25 -3.79 -6.05
CA GLU A 66 -26.41 -5.21 -5.70
C GLU A 66 -26.74 -5.45 -4.22
N ALA A 67 -26.81 -4.39 -3.39
CA ALA A 67 -27.05 -4.51 -1.95
C ALA A 67 -28.40 -5.12 -1.58
N ALA A 68 -29.42 -4.97 -2.43
CA ALA A 68 -30.78 -5.48 -2.21
C ALA A 68 -31.37 -5.12 -0.81
N GLY A 69 -30.98 -3.96 -0.27
CA GLY A 69 -31.42 -3.49 1.04
C GLY A 69 -30.67 -4.09 2.24
N LEU A 70 -29.66 -4.93 2.02
CA LEU A 70 -28.91 -5.57 3.10
C LEU A 70 -27.88 -4.63 3.74
N TYR A 71 -27.34 -3.67 2.98
CA TYR A 71 -26.31 -2.74 3.44
C TYR A 71 -26.32 -1.44 2.64
N ASP A 72 -25.72 -0.41 3.21
CA ASP A 72 -25.45 0.86 2.55
C ASP A 72 -23.94 1.01 2.29
N VAL A 73 -23.58 1.46 1.08
CA VAL A 73 -22.19 1.66 0.69
C VAL A 73 -21.77 3.11 0.91
N ARG A 74 -20.64 3.27 1.57
CA ARG A 74 -19.99 4.56 1.74
C ARG A 74 -18.59 4.51 1.16
N GLN A 75 -18.20 5.59 0.48
CA GLN A 75 -16.86 5.71 -0.08
C GLN A 75 -16.11 6.89 0.54
N GLY A 76 -14.79 6.75 0.64
CA GLY A 76 -13.89 7.81 1.03
C GLY A 76 -12.63 7.77 0.18
N VAL A 77 -12.15 8.93 -0.22
CA VAL A 77 -10.86 9.09 -0.92
C VAL A 77 -9.92 9.83 0.00
N LEU A 78 -8.90 9.13 0.49
CA LEU A 78 -7.95 9.71 1.45
C LEU A 78 -7.14 10.85 0.85
N GLY A 79 -6.81 10.76 -0.45
CA GLY A 79 -6.05 11.80 -1.13
C GLY A 79 -4.76 12.18 -0.38
N HIS A 80 -4.54 13.46 -0.18
CA HIS A 80 -3.37 13.97 0.53
C HIS A 80 -3.31 13.61 2.02
N GLN A 81 -4.42 13.20 2.63
CA GLN A 81 -4.44 12.77 4.03
C GLN A 81 -3.52 11.56 4.29
N GLN A 82 -3.30 10.71 3.27
CA GLN A 82 -2.36 9.60 3.37
C GLN A 82 -0.89 10.02 3.54
N GLN A 83 -0.55 11.28 3.29
CA GLN A 83 0.79 11.81 3.51
C GLN A 83 1.08 12.02 5.01
N GLY A 84 0.07 11.94 5.85
CA GLY A 84 0.16 12.12 7.29
C GLY A 84 0.04 13.57 7.72
N GLY A 85 0.16 13.78 9.04
CA GLY A 85 0.12 15.09 9.68
C GLY A 85 1.49 15.54 10.17
N SER A 86 1.54 16.14 11.36
CA SER A 86 2.80 16.52 12.00
C SER A 86 3.67 15.31 12.28
N PRO A 87 4.99 15.38 12.01
CA PRO A 87 5.89 14.26 12.22
C PRO A 87 5.98 13.88 13.70
N SER A 88 5.96 12.57 13.96
CA SER A 88 6.17 12.03 15.30
C SER A 88 7.62 12.24 15.78
N PRO A 89 7.93 12.05 17.08
CA PRO A 89 9.31 12.03 17.56
C PRO A 89 10.18 11.00 16.82
N PHE A 90 9.63 9.85 16.46
CA PHE A 90 10.33 8.83 15.69
C PHE A 90 10.69 9.33 14.28
N ASP A 91 9.76 9.98 13.59
CA ASP A 91 10.01 10.54 12.25
C ASP A 91 11.12 11.58 12.27
N ARG A 92 11.10 12.49 13.27
CA ARG A 92 12.13 13.52 13.43
C ARG A 92 13.51 12.92 13.74
N LEU A 93 13.55 11.93 14.65
CA LEU A 93 14.79 11.24 14.96
C LEU A 93 15.37 10.53 13.73
N MET A 94 14.51 9.85 12.98
CA MET A 94 14.91 9.14 11.78
C MET A 94 15.41 10.09 10.69
N ALA A 95 14.70 11.20 10.47
CA ALA A 95 15.14 12.23 9.53
C ALA A 95 16.52 12.80 9.90
N THR A 96 16.77 13.08 11.19
CA THR A 96 18.07 13.57 11.68
C THR A 96 19.16 12.52 11.46
N ARG A 97 18.90 11.26 11.73
CA ARG A 97 19.87 10.17 11.50
C ARG A 97 20.22 10.00 10.02
N LEU A 98 19.22 10.02 9.14
CA LEU A 98 19.43 9.92 7.70
C LEU A 98 20.20 11.13 7.16
N ALA A 99 19.88 12.34 7.62
CA ALA A 99 20.58 13.56 7.24
C ALA A 99 22.06 13.55 7.72
N GLY A 100 22.33 13.12 8.96
CA GLY A 100 23.69 12.97 9.48
C GLY A 100 24.51 12.02 8.62
N HIS A 101 23.98 10.83 8.33
CA HIS A 101 24.65 9.86 7.46
C HIS A 101 24.91 10.41 6.04
N ALA A 102 23.94 11.13 5.47
CA ALA A 102 24.13 11.74 4.17
C ALA A 102 25.24 12.80 4.16
N LEU A 103 25.33 13.62 5.21
CA LEU A 103 26.43 14.61 5.36
C LEU A 103 27.80 13.94 5.51
N GLU A 104 27.92 12.89 6.32
CA GLU A 104 29.14 12.10 6.44
C GLU A 104 29.55 11.52 5.08
N LYS A 105 28.62 10.94 4.35
CA LYS A 105 28.86 10.40 3.00
C LYS A 105 29.36 11.47 2.02
N ILE A 106 28.77 12.65 2.03
CA ILE A 106 29.20 13.79 1.20
C ILE A 106 30.62 14.21 1.58
N ALA A 107 30.91 14.33 2.87
CA ALA A 107 32.24 14.70 3.32
C ALA A 107 33.32 13.69 2.88
N ASP A 108 33.01 12.39 3.01
CA ASP A 108 33.90 11.32 2.55
C ASP A 108 34.15 11.38 1.04
N GLN A 109 33.11 11.63 0.25
CA GLN A 109 33.24 11.78 -1.20
C GLN A 109 34.13 12.98 -1.58
N PHE A 110 33.97 14.12 -0.91
CA PHE A 110 34.83 15.26 -1.14
C PHE A 110 36.29 14.97 -0.77
N ALA A 111 36.53 14.26 0.33
CA ALA A 111 37.86 13.92 0.78
C ALA A 111 38.61 13.01 -0.23
N VAL A 112 37.91 12.13 -0.93
CA VAL A 112 38.50 11.20 -1.90
C VAL A 112 38.32 11.62 -3.36
N GLY A 113 37.68 12.77 -3.61
CA GLY A 113 37.43 13.27 -4.98
C GLY A 113 36.47 12.39 -5.76
N SER A 114 35.49 11.76 -5.11
CA SER A 114 34.48 10.92 -5.74
C SER A 114 33.22 11.70 -6.08
N ASP A 115 32.58 11.36 -7.21
CA ASP A 115 31.31 11.95 -7.70
C ASP A 115 30.14 10.96 -7.67
N GLY A 116 30.26 9.85 -6.96
CA GLY A 116 29.23 8.81 -6.87
C GLY A 116 27.90 9.33 -6.34
N SER A 117 26.81 8.83 -6.91
CA SER A 117 25.44 9.14 -6.47
C SER A 117 24.86 7.99 -5.66
N TYR A 118 24.26 8.28 -4.52
CA TYR A 118 23.76 7.28 -3.59
C TYR A 118 22.33 7.55 -3.12
N LEU A 119 21.59 6.48 -2.90
CA LEU A 119 20.32 6.49 -2.16
C LEU A 119 20.62 6.12 -0.71
N VAL A 120 20.33 7.00 0.22
CA VAL A 120 20.40 6.75 1.66
C VAL A 120 19.06 6.22 2.14
N GLY A 121 19.06 5.10 2.84
CA GLY A 121 17.84 4.46 3.31
C GLY A 121 18.05 3.55 4.51
N LEU A 122 17.08 2.72 4.82
CA LEU A 122 17.13 1.76 5.92
C LEU A 122 17.21 0.33 5.37
N ALA A 123 18.12 -0.45 5.92
CA ALA A 123 18.16 -1.91 5.79
C ALA A 123 17.95 -2.51 7.19
N GLY A 124 16.69 -2.86 7.50
CA GLY A 124 16.27 -3.17 8.86
C GLY A 124 16.38 -1.93 9.77
N ALA A 125 17.12 -2.04 10.87
CA ALA A 125 17.36 -0.93 11.81
C ALA A 125 18.61 -0.06 11.47
N LYS A 126 19.39 -0.47 10.46
CA LYS A 126 20.63 0.22 10.08
C LYS A 126 20.38 1.16 8.91
N ILE A 127 21.05 2.30 8.96
CA ILE A 127 21.14 3.18 7.80
C ILE A 127 22.13 2.56 6.82
N ASN A 128 21.76 2.59 5.54
CA ASN A 128 22.56 2.05 4.46
C ASN A 128 22.52 3.01 3.27
N ASP A 129 23.60 3.06 2.52
CA ASP A 129 23.68 3.77 1.24
C ASP A 129 23.89 2.77 0.10
N VAL A 130 23.13 2.99 -0.97
CA VAL A 130 23.15 2.14 -2.15
C VAL A 130 23.46 3.00 -3.38
N PRO A 131 24.44 2.64 -4.21
CA PRO A 131 24.65 3.34 -5.48
C PRO A 131 23.35 3.40 -6.30
N ILE A 132 23.09 4.55 -6.94
CA ILE A 132 21.81 4.78 -7.62
C ILE A 132 21.59 3.79 -8.78
N GLU A 133 22.67 3.34 -9.41
CA GLU A 133 22.65 2.34 -10.46
C GLU A 133 22.15 0.98 -9.93
N THR A 134 22.61 0.59 -8.75
CA THR A 134 22.15 -0.63 -8.07
C THR A 134 20.68 -0.50 -7.68
N MET A 135 20.26 0.64 -7.12
CA MET A 135 18.87 0.91 -6.79
C MET A 135 17.95 0.71 -8.00
N MET A 136 18.36 1.20 -9.17
CA MET A 136 17.58 1.05 -10.40
C MET A 136 17.37 -0.40 -10.82
N THR A 137 18.27 -1.31 -10.47
CA THR A 137 18.11 -2.76 -10.73
C THR A 137 17.14 -3.43 -9.76
N LEU A 138 17.00 -2.89 -8.55
CA LEU A 138 16.15 -3.42 -7.48
C LEU A 138 14.69 -2.95 -7.61
N MET A 139 14.42 -1.97 -8.48
CA MET A 139 13.08 -1.43 -8.69
C MET A 139 12.38 -2.06 -9.89
N ASP A 140 11.08 -2.29 -9.75
CA ASP A 140 10.19 -2.50 -10.87
C ASP A 140 9.80 -1.13 -11.46
N ARG A 141 10.10 -0.92 -12.75
CA ARG A 141 9.85 0.36 -13.42
C ARG A 141 8.37 0.59 -13.74
N THR A 142 7.62 -0.48 -13.97
CA THR A 142 6.19 -0.42 -14.29
C THR A 142 5.39 0.02 -13.07
N TYR A 143 5.62 -0.66 -11.96
CA TYR A 143 4.90 -0.37 -10.72
C TYR A 143 5.59 0.70 -9.87
N ARG A 144 6.84 1.08 -10.18
CA ARG A 144 7.66 2.04 -9.42
C ARG A 144 7.81 1.64 -7.96
N ARG A 145 8.08 0.37 -7.72
CA ARG A 145 8.18 -0.26 -6.40
C ARG A 145 9.39 -1.18 -6.34
N PRO A 146 9.90 -1.52 -5.14
CA PRO A 146 10.90 -2.58 -5.01
C PRO A 146 10.41 -3.89 -5.63
N ARG A 147 11.27 -4.61 -6.33
CA ARG A 147 10.96 -5.94 -6.88
C ARG A 147 10.68 -6.94 -5.78
N GLN A 148 11.41 -6.85 -4.65
CA GLN A 148 11.20 -7.67 -3.46
C GLN A 148 10.39 -6.87 -2.45
N GLN A 149 9.18 -7.33 -2.17
CA GLN A 149 8.24 -6.71 -1.25
C GLN A 149 7.81 -7.74 -0.22
N TRP A 150 8.50 -7.77 0.93
CA TRP A 150 8.24 -8.75 2.01
C TRP A 150 6.78 -8.73 2.50
N TRP A 151 6.13 -7.59 2.44
CA TRP A 151 4.74 -7.44 2.88
C TRP A 151 3.73 -8.15 1.98
N LEU A 152 4.11 -8.57 0.76
CA LEU A 152 3.21 -9.35 -0.09
C LEU A 152 2.93 -10.74 0.51
N GLN A 153 3.80 -11.26 1.37
CA GLN A 153 3.57 -12.50 2.11
C GLN A 153 2.38 -12.38 3.07
N LEU A 154 2.04 -11.15 3.52
CA LEU A 154 0.86 -10.91 4.37
C LEU A 154 -0.46 -11.04 3.62
N ARG A 155 -0.44 -11.29 2.31
CA ARG A 155 -1.65 -11.44 1.51
C ARG A 155 -2.47 -12.65 1.92
N GLU A 156 -1.83 -13.77 2.22
CA GLU A 156 -2.51 -14.98 2.71
C GLU A 156 -3.19 -14.73 4.06
N VAL A 157 -2.58 -13.92 4.92
CA VAL A 157 -3.18 -13.50 6.20
C VAL A 157 -4.44 -12.66 5.94
N VAL A 158 -4.39 -11.70 5.00
CA VAL A 158 -5.56 -10.88 4.67
C VAL A 158 -6.69 -11.74 4.12
N ARG A 159 -6.38 -12.73 3.29
CA ARG A 159 -7.39 -13.67 2.76
C ARG A 159 -8.01 -14.51 3.86
N ALA A 160 -7.19 -15.10 4.72
CA ALA A 160 -7.67 -15.94 5.83
C ALA A 160 -8.59 -15.15 6.77
N VAL A 161 -8.23 -13.93 7.15
CA VAL A 161 -9.06 -13.05 7.99
C VAL A 161 -10.38 -12.68 7.29
N ALA A 162 -10.38 -12.56 5.97
CA ALA A 162 -11.56 -12.21 5.19
C ALA A 162 -12.54 -13.40 5.01
N GLU A 163 -12.04 -14.64 5.04
CA GLU A 163 -12.82 -15.86 4.77
C GLU A 163 -13.49 -16.45 6.02
N GLU A 164 -13.07 -16.04 7.23
CA GLU A 164 -13.77 -16.45 8.44
C GLU A 164 -15.16 -15.80 8.53
N PRO A 165 -16.20 -16.61 8.83
CA PRO A 165 -17.58 -16.14 8.89
C PRO A 165 -17.85 -15.19 10.05
#